data_4f2dcb07f8b4d3e5b4c05418eb537438
#
_entry.id   4f2dcb07f8b4d3e5b4c05418eb537438
#
_cell.length_a   1.000
_cell.length_b   1.000
_cell.length_c   1.000
_cell.angle_alpha   90.00
_cell.angle_beta   90.00
_cell.angle_gamma   90.00
#
_symmetry.space_group_name_H-M   'P 1'
#
loop_
_entity.id
_entity.type
_entity.pdbx_description
1 polymer ?
#
loop_
_entity_poly.entity_id
_entity_poly.type
_entity_poly.pdbx_seq_one_letter_code
_entity_poly.pdbx_strand_id
1 'polypeptide(L)'
;MDGAQAISSFVTGLTLSLSLIVAIGAQNAYVLRQGLRREHVAAVVLVCTTLDAILMVLGVSGLVTSLAGSARVLDALGLIGSLVLFVYGAMALRRACLSQSMLANAEGAPASMGRVVSQILSISLLNPHVYLDTVVLVGAVGARQPPGMQAAFLWGACLGSAIWFTCLGFSARLLTPLFARPVAWRVLDVLVAGMMWSVAYGLAKGIGDV
;
A
#
# COMPACT_ATOMS: atom_id res chain seq x y z
N MET A 1 -32.51 -6.83 13.64
CA MET A 1 -31.15 -7.19 14.14
C MET A 1 -30.11 -7.04 13.00
N ASP A 2 -30.48 -7.27 11.77
CA ASP A 2 -29.54 -7.30 10.63
C ASP A 2 -28.90 -5.93 10.31
N GLY A 3 -29.64 -4.83 10.46
CA GLY A 3 -29.10 -3.49 10.17
C GLY A 3 -27.96 -3.06 11.11
N ALA A 4 -28.07 -3.34 12.41
CA ALA A 4 -27.04 -2.99 13.37
C ALA A 4 -25.77 -3.82 13.17
N GLN A 5 -25.91 -5.10 12.79
CA GLN A 5 -24.77 -5.97 12.47
C GLN A 5 -24.08 -5.53 11.18
N ALA A 6 -24.83 -5.15 10.16
CA ALA A 6 -24.27 -4.64 8.92
C ALA A 6 -23.47 -3.34 9.14
N ILE A 7 -24.00 -2.40 9.95
CA ILE A 7 -23.28 -1.18 10.32
C ILE A 7 -22.01 -1.50 11.10
N SER A 8 -22.08 -2.42 12.08
CA SER A 8 -20.91 -2.83 12.86
C SER A 8 -19.82 -3.45 11.96
N SER A 9 -20.18 -4.36 11.06
CA SER A 9 -19.25 -4.97 10.10
C SER A 9 -18.65 -3.95 9.15
N PHE A 10 -19.46 -3.02 8.63
CA PHE A 10 -18.99 -1.92 7.78
C PHE A 10 -17.96 -1.04 8.51
N VAL A 11 -18.27 -0.60 9.74
CA VAL A 11 -17.35 0.21 10.56
C VAL A 11 -16.08 -0.55 10.88
N THR A 12 -16.17 -1.85 11.16
CA THR A 12 -15.01 -2.71 11.40
C THR A 12 -14.10 -2.76 10.15
N GLY A 13 -14.67 -2.96 8.96
CA GLY A 13 -13.91 -2.94 7.71
C GLY A 13 -13.24 -1.59 7.45
N LEU A 14 -14.00 -0.50 7.61
CA LEU A 14 -13.52 0.87 7.42
C LEU A 14 -12.34 1.19 8.36
N THR A 15 -12.50 0.93 9.64
CA THR A 15 -11.46 1.26 10.65
C THR A 15 -10.24 0.38 10.50
N LEU A 16 -10.40 -0.91 10.25
CA LEU A 16 -9.30 -1.83 10.02
C LEU A 16 -8.49 -1.41 8.79
N SER A 17 -9.15 -1.20 7.65
CA SER A 17 -8.49 -0.77 6.42
C SER A 17 -7.70 0.53 6.62
N LEU A 18 -8.32 1.55 7.22
CA LEU A 18 -7.65 2.81 7.50
C LEU A 18 -6.44 2.62 8.43
N SER A 19 -6.56 1.80 9.47
CA SER A 19 -5.45 1.58 10.43
C SER A 19 -4.24 0.91 9.78
N LEU A 20 -4.45 0.04 8.80
CA LEU A 20 -3.37 -0.64 8.06
C LEU A 20 -2.76 0.25 6.98
N ILE A 21 -3.59 0.94 6.19
CA ILE A 21 -3.13 1.72 5.02
C ILE A 21 -2.45 3.04 5.41
N VAL A 22 -2.78 3.62 6.57
CA VAL A 22 -2.17 4.88 7.06
C VAL A 22 -0.66 4.76 7.26
N ALA A 23 -0.13 3.56 7.50
CA ALA A 23 1.30 3.34 7.61
C ALA A 23 2.03 3.78 6.32
N ILE A 24 3.06 4.63 6.47
CA ILE A 24 3.77 5.22 5.33
C ILE A 24 4.68 4.16 4.69
N GLY A 25 4.21 3.53 3.64
CA GLY A 25 4.99 2.61 2.79
C GLY A 25 5.41 3.26 1.45
N ALA A 26 6.02 2.46 0.56
CA ALA A 26 6.42 2.91 -0.77
C ALA A 26 5.24 3.39 -1.61
N GLN A 27 4.10 2.71 -1.52
CA GLN A 27 2.87 3.07 -2.22
C GLN A 27 2.38 4.45 -1.78
N ASN A 28 2.24 4.69 -0.47
CA ASN A 28 1.83 5.99 0.08
C ASN A 28 2.81 7.11 -0.29
N ALA A 29 4.12 6.84 -0.22
CA ALA A 29 5.14 7.80 -0.63
C ALA A 29 5.04 8.15 -2.12
N TYR A 30 4.73 7.17 -2.98
CA TYR A 30 4.54 7.39 -4.41
C TYR A 30 3.28 8.22 -4.69
N VAL A 31 2.13 7.90 -4.05
CA VAL A 31 0.88 8.66 -4.15
C VAL A 31 1.09 10.11 -3.72
N LEU A 32 1.73 10.31 -2.57
CA LEU A 32 2.08 11.64 -2.05
C LEU A 32 2.93 12.42 -3.06
N ARG A 33 3.94 11.78 -3.64
CA ARG A 33 4.81 12.39 -4.65
C ARG A 33 4.05 12.83 -5.88
N GLN A 34 3.15 11.99 -6.41
CA GLN A 34 2.31 12.36 -7.56
C GLN A 34 1.35 13.50 -7.23
N GLY A 35 0.79 13.48 -6.01
CA GLY A 35 -0.03 14.57 -5.50
C GLY A 35 0.70 15.91 -5.40
N LEU A 36 1.95 15.92 -4.92
CA LEU A 36 2.81 17.10 -4.86
C LEU A 36 3.15 17.64 -6.25
N ARG A 37 3.42 16.73 -7.22
CA ARG A 37 3.69 17.08 -8.63
C ARG A 37 2.43 17.43 -9.41
N ARG A 38 1.25 17.14 -8.87
CA ARG A 38 -0.06 17.29 -9.54
C ARG A 38 -0.16 16.50 -10.85
N GLU A 39 0.57 15.39 -10.97
CA GLU A 39 0.63 14.56 -12.16
C GLU A 39 -0.16 13.28 -11.98
N HIS A 40 -1.15 13.05 -12.82
CA HIS A 40 -1.95 11.81 -12.89
C HIS A 40 -2.52 11.32 -11.55
N VAL A 41 -2.80 12.23 -10.60
CA VAL A 41 -3.23 11.90 -9.23
C VAL A 41 -4.45 11.00 -9.23
N ALA A 42 -5.49 11.36 -10.01
CA ALA A 42 -6.72 10.56 -10.09
C ALA A 42 -6.46 9.14 -10.60
N ALA A 43 -5.58 8.97 -11.58
CA ALA A 43 -5.22 7.65 -12.10
C ALA A 43 -4.51 6.80 -11.05
N VAL A 44 -3.58 7.39 -10.29
CA VAL A 44 -2.86 6.69 -9.21
C VAL A 44 -3.81 6.29 -8.10
N VAL A 45 -4.69 7.20 -7.66
CA VAL A 45 -5.72 6.93 -6.63
C VAL A 45 -6.63 5.79 -7.08
N LEU A 46 -7.10 5.84 -8.33
CA LEU A 46 -7.98 4.80 -8.89
C LEU A 46 -7.29 3.42 -8.92
N VAL A 47 -6.04 3.38 -9.39
CA VAL A 47 -5.25 2.12 -9.45
C VAL A 47 -5.04 1.55 -8.05
N CYS A 48 -4.64 2.36 -7.07
CA CYS A 48 -4.43 1.90 -5.69
C CYS A 48 -5.73 1.36 -5.09
N THR A 49 -6.82 2.12 -5.17
CA THR A 49 -8.12 1.73 -4.60
C THR A 49 -8.68 0.47 -5.26
N THR A 50 -8.57 0.37 -6.59
CA THR A 50 -9.04 -0.81 -7.33
C THR A 50 -8.23 -2.05 -6.97
N LEU A 51 -6.91 -1.91 -6.88
CA LEU A 51 -6.03 -3.01 -6.51
C LEU A 51 -6.32 -3.50 -5.09
N ASP A 52 -6.45 -2.59 -4.13
CA ASP A 52 -6.81 -2.93 -2.76
C ASP A 52 -8.16 -3.65 -2.70
N ALA A 53 -9.17 -3.14 -3.41
CA ALA A 53 -10.49 -3.77 -3.46
C ALA A 53 -10.42 -5.20 -3.99
N ILE A 54 -9.68 -5.43 -5.07
CA ILE A 54 -9.47 -6.77 -5.64
C ILE A 54 -8.80 -7.68 -4.60
N LEU A 55 -7.72 -7.24 -3.98
CA LEU A 55 -6.96 -8.03 -3.01
C LEU A 55 -7.80 -8.33 -1.74
N MET A 56 -8.57 -7.35 -1.25
CA MET A 56 -9.46 -7.54 -0.10
C MET A 56 -10.58 -8.56 -0.41
N VAL A 57 -11.18 -8.49 -1.60
CA VAL A 57 -12.19 -9.47 -2.05
C VAL A 57 -11.58 -10.86 -2.13
N LEU A 58 -10.40 -10.99 -2.73
CA LEU A 58 -9.68 -12.27 -2.82
C LEU A 58 -9.33 -12.82 -1.43
N GLY A 59 -8.93 -11.96 -0.50
CA GLY A 59 -8.63 -12.33 0.89
C GLY A 59 -9.87 -12.85 1.63
N VAL A 60 -10.96 -12.09 1.62
CA VAL A 60 -12.20 -12.45 2.32
C VAL A 60 -12.89 -13.68 1.71
N SER A 61 -12.79 -13.87 0.39
CA SER A 61 -13.31 -15.07 -0.28
C SER A 61 -12.55 -16.36 0.03
N GLY A 62 -11.38 -16.26 0.67
CA GLY A 62 -10.54 -17.43 0.98
C GLY A 62 -9.85 -18.07 -0.24
N LEU A 63 -9.98 -17.47 -1.42
CA LEU A 63 -9.37 -17.99 -2.65
C LEU A 63 -7.86 -18.12 -2.54
N VAL A 64 -7.19 -17.17 -1.89
CA VAL A 64 -5.72 -17.18 -1.75
C VAL A 64 -5.27 -18.20 -0.72
N THR A 65 -6.03 -18.39 0.38
CA THR A 65 -5.70 -19.41 1.39
C THR A 65 -5.83 -20.83 0.85
N SER A 66 -6.77 -21.07 -0.06
CA SER A 66 -6.90 -22.36 -0.74
C SER A 66 -5.83 -22.60 -1.82
N LEU A 67 -5.31 -21.55 -2.44
CA LEU A 67 -4.22 -21.64 -3.45
C LEU A 67 -2.83 -21.66 -2.80
N ALA A 68 -2.65 -20.99 -1.65
CA ALA A 68 -1.41 -20.92 -0.88
C ALA A 68 -1.12 -22.17 -0.03
N GLY A 69 -1.87 -23.25 -0.20
CA GLY A 69 -1.79 -24.48 0.59
C GLY A 69 -0.48 -25.25 0.55
N SER A 70 0.62 -24.69 -0.03
CA SER A 70 1.95 -25.27 0.07
C SER A 70 2.91 -24.28 0.74
N ALA A 71 3.56 -24.72 1.82
CA ALA A 71 4.61 -23.97 2.52
C ALA A 71 5.68 -23.43 1.55
N ARG A 72 6.04 -24.21 0.52
CA ARG A 72 7.03 -23.81 -0.50
C ARG A 72 6.62 -22.57 -1.30
N VAL A 73 5.33 -22.37 -1.60
CA VAL A 73 4.84 -21.19 -2.32
C VAL A 73 4.91 -19.96 -1.42
N LEU A 74 4.57 -20.12 -0.14
CA LEU A 74 4.67 -19.04 0.84
C LEU A 74 6.13 -18.63 1.07
N ASP A 75 7.03 -19.57 1.20
CA ASP A 75 8.47 -19.32 1.34
C ASP A 75 9.05 -18.60 0.11
N ALA A 76 8.67 -19.04 -1.10
CA ALA A 76 9.12 -18.41 -2.35
C ALA A 76 8.60 -16.97 -2.47
N LEU A 77 7.33 -16.73 -2.13
CA LEU A 77 6.74 -15.38 -2.11
C LEU A 77 7.42 -14.51 -1.05
N GLY A 78 7.71 -15.06 0.13
CA GLY A 78 8.44 -14.37 1.19
C GLY A 78 9.86 -13.97 0.75
N LEU A 79 10.58 -14.87 0.08
CA LEU A 79 11.93 -14.62 -0.42
C LEU A 79 11.95 -13.54 -1.52
N ILE A 80 11.09 -13.69 -2.52
CA ILE A 80 10.97 -12.70 -3.62
C ILE A 80 10.57 -11.35 -3.05
N GLY A 81 9.58 -11.32 -2.15
CA GLY A 81 9.11 -10.12 -1.52
C GLY A 81 10.17 -9.41 -0.67
N SER A 82 10.93 -10.16 0.13
CA SER A 82 12.01 -9.60 0.94
C SER A 82 13.10 -8.99 0.06
N LEU A 83 13.48 -9.64 -1.03
CA LEU A 83 14.45 -9.14 -1.99
C LEU A 83 13.97 -7.86 -2.67
N VAL A 84 12.73 -7.82 -3.11
CA VAL A 84 12.12 -6.64 -3.75
C VAL A 84 12.08 -5.46 -2.78
N LEU A 85 11.64 -5.68 -1.54
CA LEU A 85 11.62 -4.62 -0.52
C LEU A 85 13.02 -4.15 -0.16
N PHE A 86 14.00 -5.05 -0.10
CA PHE A 86 15.39 -4.68 0.14
C PHE A 86 15.90 -3.75 -0.96
N VAL A 87 15.65 -4.08 -2.23
CA VAL A 87 16.05 -3.25 -3.38
C VAL A 87 15.35 -1.89 -3.36
N TYR A 88 14.03 -1.85 -3.10
CA TYR A 88 13.31 -0.57 -3.01
C TYR A 88 13.77 0.28 -1.82
N GLY A 89 14.08 -0.33 -0.68
CA GLY A 89 14.67 0.36 0.47
C GLY A 89 16.03 0.96 0.13
N ALA A 90 16.88 0.20 -0.57
CA ALA A 90 18.18 0.70 -1.04
C ALA A 90 18.04 1.85 -2.05
N MET A 91 17.06 1.76 -2.96
CA MET A 91 16.74 2.85 -3.90
C MET A 91 16.22 4.11 -3.19
N ALA A 92 15.40 3.95 -2.14
CA ALA A 92 14.94 5.07 -1.32
C ALA A 92 16.10 5.73 -0.58
N LEU A 93 16.97 4.94 0.05
CA LEU A 93 18.16 5.47 0.73
C LEU A 93 19.11 6.18 -0.24
N ARG A 94 19.34 5.59 -1.42
CA ARG A 94 20.13 6.25 -2.47
C ARG A 94 19.55 7.61 -2.84
N ARG A 95 18.22 7.74 -2.99
CA ARG A 95 17.57 9.05 -3.24
C ARG A 95 17.79 10.02 -2.10
N ALA A 96 17.68 9.57 -0.85
CA ALA A 96 17.97 10.39 0.34
C ALA A 96 19.40 10.95 0.33
N CYS A 97 20.38 10.16 -0.12
CA CYS A 97 21.78 10.58 -0.21
C CYS A 97 22.06 11.51 -1.40
N LEU A 98 21.39 11.32 -2.54
CA LEU A 98 21.64 12.04 -3.80
C LEU A 98 20.83 13.35 -3.95
N SER A 99 20.39 13.92 -2.92
CA SER A 99 19.36 14.94 -2.69
C SER A 99 19.48 16.28 -3.44
N GLN A 100 20.24 16.40 -4.50
CA GLN A 100 20.26 17.62 -5.34
C GLN A 100 19.33 17.59 -6.56
N SER A 101 18.81 16.43 -6.95
CA SER A 101 18.12 16.29 -8.23
C SER A 101 16.60 16.32 -8.18
N MET A 102 15.97 16.31 -6.98
CA MET A 102 14.51 16.21 -6.90
C MET A 102 13.78 17.52 -7.22
N LEU A 103 14.37 18.67 -6.90
CA LEU A 103 13.84 19.97 -7.35
C LEU A 103 14.09 20.16 -8.85
N ALA A 104 15.26 19.72 -9.37
CA ALA A 104 15.55 19.76 -10.81
C ALA A 104 14.69 18.81 -11.63
N ASN A 105 14.26 17.67 -11.03
CA ASN A 105 13.33 16.75 -11.70
C ASN A 105 11.84 17.16 -11.55
N ALA A 106 11.52 18.17 -10.75
CA ALA A 106 10.20 18.79 -10.77
C ALA A 106 9.98 19.62 -12.05
N GLU A 107 11.06 20.05 -12.72
CA GLU A 107 11.04 20.74 -14.02
C GLU A 107 11.19 19.79 -15.22
N GLY A 108 11.35 18.47 -14.98
CA GLY A 108 11.38 17.47 -16.04
C GLY A 108 10.04 17.33 -16.77
N ALA A 109 10.07 16.92 -18.03
CA ALA A 109 8.86 16.66 -18.81
C ALA A 109 7.88 15.78 -18.04
N PRO A 110 6.55 16.07 -18.10
CA PRO A 110 5.53 15.30 -17.41
C PRO A 110 5.68 13.80 -17.70
N ALA A 111 5.64 12.98 -16.67
CA ALA A 111 5.70 11.54 -16.88
C ALA A 111 4.46 11.09 -17.67
N SER A 112 4.63 10.19 -18.65
CA SER A 112 3.48 9.63 -19.35
C SER A 112 2.60 8.82 -18.36
N MET A 113 1.29 8.88 -18.57
CA MET A 113 0.32 8.14 -17.74
C MET A 113 0.65 6.65 -17.65
N GLY A 114 1.06 6.01 -18.76
CA GLY A 114 1.45 4.61 -18.79
C GLY A 114 2.65 4.31 -17.87
N ARG A 115 3.64 5.20 -17.82
CA ARG A 115 4.79 5.06 -16.92
C ARG A 115 4.35 5.19 -15.45
N VAL A 116 3.49 6.15 -15.13
CA VAL A 116 3.00 6.37 -13.77
C VAL A 116 2.19 5.16 -13.30
N VAL A 117 1.28 4.66 -14.14
CA VAL A 117 0.47 3.48 -13.83
C VAL A 117 1.33 2.22 -13.68
N SER A 118 2.29 1.98 -14.58
CA SER A 118 3.18 0.82 -14.45
C SER A 118 4.04 0.88 -13.19
N GLN A 119 4.51 2.05 -12.80
CA GLN A 119 5.29 2.22 -11.57
C GLN A 119 4.46 1.94 -10.32
N ILE A 120 3.24 2.50 -10.21
CA ILE A 120 2.41 2.25 -9.03
C ILE A 120 1.96 0.78 -8.94
N LEU A 121 1.64 0.14 -10.06
CA LEU A 121 1.35 -1.29 -10.09
C LEU A 121 2.55 -2.12 -9.64
N SER A 122 3.76 -1.82 -10.13
CA SER A 122 4.97 -2.52 -9.71
C SER A 122 5.24 -2.35 -8.23
N ILE A 123 5.13 -1.12 -7.70
CA ILE A 123 5.34 -0.82 -6.28
C ILE A 123 4.32 -1.57 -5.41
N SER A 124 3.07 -1.65 -5.84
CA SER A 124 2.00 -2.30 -5.07
C SER A 124 2.06 -3.82 -5.17
N LEU A 125 2.17 -4.36 -6.39
CA LEU A 125 2.14 -5.83 -6.61
C LEU A 125 3.42 -6.53 -6.18
N LEU A 126 4.57 -5.84 -6.22
CA LEU A 126 5.84 -6.40 -5.77
C LEU A 126 6.12 -6.12 -4.27
N ASN A 127 5.18 -5.48 -3.59
CA ASN A 127 5.28 -5.23 -2.15
C ASN A 127 4.50 -6.30 -1.37
N PRO A 128 5.16 -7.25 -0.70
CA PRO A 128 4.49 -8.31 0.04
C PRO A 128 3.69 -7.78 1.24
N HIS A 129 4.03 -6.60 1.75
CA HIS A 129 3.26 -5.97 2.83
C HIS A 129 1.82 -5.67 2.41
N VAL A 130 1.59 -5.32 1.15
CA VAL A 130 0.24 -5.11 0.62
C VAL A 130 -0.59 -6.40 0.71
N TYR A 131 0.01 -7.55 0.41
CA TYR A 131 -0.69 -8.84 0.53
C TYR A 131 -0.95 -9.23 1.99
N LEU A 132 -0.01 -8.96 2.89
CA LEU A 132 -0.20 -9.20 4.32
C LEU A 132 -1.36 -8.38 4.87
N ASP A 133 -1.43 -7.11 4.52
CA ASP A 133 -2.48 -6.22 5.01
C ASP A 133 -3.84 -6.53 4.38
N THR A 134 -3.90 -6.61 3.05
CA THR A 134 -5.19 -6.70 2.34
C THR A 134 -5.71 -8.14 2.23
N VAL A 135 -4.84 -9.10 1.92
CA VAL A 135 -5.27 -10.49 1.72
C VAL A 135 -5.31 -11.25 3.04
N VAL A 136 -4.25 -11.14 3.86
CA VAL A 136 -4.15 -11.94 5.09
C VAL A 136 -4.93 -11.28 6.22
N LEU A 137 -4.62 -10.04 6.61
CA LEU A 137 -5.24 -9.42 7.78
C LEU A 137 -6.70 -9.02 7.52
N VAL A 138 -6.96 -8.25 6.47
CA VAL A 138 -8.34 -7.89 6.11
C VAL A 138 -9.14 -9.14 5.72
N GLY A 139 -8.54 -10.08 5.00
CA GLY A 139 -9.15 -11.36 4.65
C GLY A 139 -9.55 -12.18 5.87
N ALA A 140 -8.65 -12.36 6.85
CA ALA A 140 -8.91 -13.13 8.07
C ALA A 140 -10.03 -12.53 8.93
N VAL A 141 -10.06 -11.20 9.07
CA VAL A 141 -11.12 -10.52 9.83
C VAL A 141 -12.45 -10.53 9.06
N GLY A 142 -12.41 -10.33 7.74
CA GLY A 142 -13.59 -10.36 6.89
C GLY A 142 -14.25 -11.75 6.81
N ALA A 143 -13.45 -12.82 6.75
CA ALA A 143 -13.94 -14.19 6.77
C ALA A 143 -14.66 -14.57 8.08
N ARG A 144 -14.30 -13.91 9.20
CA ARG A 144 -14.92 -14.12 10.52
C ARG A 144 -16.16 -13.27 10.77
N GLN A 145 -16.57 -12.42 9.82
CA GLN A 145 -17.81 -11.64 9.97
C GLN A 145 -19.04 -12.58 10.02
N PRO A 146 -20.10 -12.18 10.70
CA PRO A 146 -21.35 -12.96 10.73
C PRO A 146 -21.81 -13.31 9.31
N PRO A 147 -22.50 -14.45 9.10
CA PRO A 147 -23.03 -14.86 7.80
C PRO A 147 -23.83 -13.74 7.14
N GLY A 148 -23.50 -13.44 5.89
CA GLY A 148 -24.17 -12.37 5.11
C GLY A 148 -23.65 -10.96 5.38
N MET A 149 -22.74 -10.74 6.37
CA MET A 149 -22.18 -9.41 6.70
C MET A 149 -20.82 -9.13 6.05
N GLN A 150 -20.22 -10.11 5.39
CA GLN A 150 -18.92 -9.97 4.71
C GLN A 150 -18.94 -8.88 3.63
N ALA A 151 -20.04 -8.75 2.90
CA ALA A 151 -20.19 -7.68 1.91
C ALA A 151 -20.18 -6.28 2.56
N ALA A 152 -20.86 -6.10 3.69
CA ALA A 152 -20.86 -4.83 4.43
C ALA A 152 -19.43 -4.49 4.93
N PHE A 153 -18.71 -5.48 5.44
CA PHE A 153 -17.31 -5.34 5.85
C PHE A 153 -16.42 -4.93 4.67
N LEU A 154 -16.52 -5.61 3.53
CA LEU A 154 -15.77 -5.28 2.31
C LEU A 154 -16.06 -3.86 1.81
N TRP A 155 -17.32 -3.43 1.79
CA TRP A 155 -17.66 -2.06 1.44
C TRP A 155 -17.01 -1.04 2.36
N GLY A 156 -17.00 -1.31 3.67
CA GLY A 156 -16.29 -0.47 4.65
C GLY A 156 -14.78 -0.42 4.37
N ALA A 157 -14.14 -1.57 4.17
CA ALA A 157 -12.71 -1.67 3.91
C ALA A 157 -12.30 -0.96 2.60
N CYS A 158 -13.04 -1.19 1.51
CA CYS A 158 -12.82 -0.52 0.23
C CYS A 158 -13.00 1.01 0.33
N LEU A 159 -14.02 1.46 1.07
CA LEU A 159 -14.24 2.89 1.31
C LEU A 159 -13.08 3.50 2.11
N GLY A 160 -12.52 2.77 3.09
CA GLY A 160 -11.35 3.21 3.84
C GLY A 160 -10.15 3.45 2.93
N SER A 161 -9.83 2.51 2.04
CA SER A 161 -8.79 2.67 1.02
C SER A 161 -9.07 3.85 0.09
N ALA A 162 -10.30 3.99 -0.41
CA ALA A 162 -10.68 5.08 -1.29
C ALA A 162 -10.52 6.46 -0.61
N ILE A 163 -10.99 6.59 0.63
CA ILE A 163 -10.84 7.82 1.42
C ILE A 163 -9.37 8.14 1.62
N TRP A 164 -8.57 7.14 2.05
CA TRP A 164 -7.16 7.36 2.34
C TRP A 164 -6.39 7.84 1.12
N PHE A 165 -6.44 7.10 0.00
CA PHE A 165 -5.69 7.48 -1.19
C PHE A 165 -6.18 8.79 -1.82
N THR A 166 -7.47 9.07 -1.76
CA THR A 166 -8.03 10.35 -2.20
C THR A 166 -7.50 11.49 -1.33
N CYS A 167 -7.58 11.34 -0.02
CA CYS A 167 -7.04 12.33 0.90
C CYS A 167 -5.54 12.52 0.70
N LEU A 168 -4.76 11.43 0.65
CA LEU A 168 -3.32 11.49 0.49
C LEU A 168 -2.91 12.14 -0.83
N GLY A 169 -3.52 11.72 -1.94
CA GLY A 169 -3.20 12.22 -3.28
C GLY A 169 -3.57 13.68 -3.49
N PHE A 170 -4.79 14.07 -3.12
CA PHE A 170 -5.28 15.42 -3.38
C PHE A 170 -4.91 16.43 -2.29
N SER A 171 -4.74 15.98 -1.02
CA SER A 171 -4.29 16.88 0.06
C SER A 171 -2.77 17.07 0.07
N ALA A 172 -2.02 16.31 -0.71
CA ALA A 172 -0.57 16.45 -0.84
C ALA A 172 -0.13 17.90 -1.14
N ARG A 173 -0.94 18.63 -1.90
CA ARG A 173 -0.71 20.05 -2.21
C ARG A 173 -0.64 20.94 -0.96
N LEU A 174 -1.33 20.58 0.12
CA LEU A 174 -1.29 21.33 1.38
C LEU A 174 0.06 21.17 2.08
N LEU A 175 0.75 20.06 1.80
CA LEU A 175 2.09 19.76 2.31
C LEU A 175 3.21 20.36 1.44
N THR A 176 2.87 21.02 0.31
CA THR A 176 3.84 21.66 -0.58
C THR A 176 4.85 22.54 0.18
N PRO A 177 4.45 23.42 1.14
CA PRO A 177 5.43 24.25 1.85
C PRO A 177 6.40 23.43 2.72
N LEU A 178 5.98 22.28 3.25
CA LEU A 178 6.84 21.37 3.99
C LEU A 178 7.83 20.67 3.06
N PHE A 179 7.33 20.17 1.94
CA PHE A 179 8.13 19.43 0.93
C PHE A 179 8.87 20.35 -0.06
N ALA A 180 8.72 21.68 0.05
CA ALA A 180 9.62 22.63 -0.59
C ALA A 180 11.05 22.54 -0.02
N ARG A 181 11.22 21.99 1.19
CA ARG A 181 12.54 21.80 1.81
C ARG A 181 13.12 20.45 1.40
N PRO A 182 14.35 20.40 0.83
CA PRO A 182 15.01 19.12 0.46
C PRO A 182 15.14 18.13 1.63
N VAL A 183 15.24 18.65 2.86
CA VAL A 183 15.33 17.84 4.08
C VAL A 183 14.06 16.99 4.29
N ALA A 184 12.87 17.52 3.97
CA ALA A 184 11.62 16.76 4.12
C ALA A 184 11.60 15.51 3.21
N TRP A 185 12.08 15.63 2.00
CA TRP A 185 12.24 14.49 1.08
C TRP A 185 13.27 13.47 1.58
N ARG A 186 14.40 13.93 2.12
CA ARG A 186 15.40 13.05 2.72
C ARG A 186 14.82 12.26 3.88
N VAL A 187 14.12 12.94 4.79
CA VAL A 187 13.48 12.29 5.94
C VAL A 187 12.46 11.26 5.47
N LEU A 188 11.62 11.61 4.49
CA LEU A 188 10.64 10.68 3.93
C LEU A 188 11.32 9.45 3.31
N ASP A 189 12.34 9.64 2.46
CA ASP A 189 13.05 8.53 1.82
C ASP A 189 13.79 7.64 2.83
N VAL A 190 14.36 8.20 3.90
CA VAL A 190 14.99 7.44 4.99
C VAL A 190 13.95 6.63 5.77
N LEU A 191 12.81 7.23 6.11
CA LEU A 191 11.71 6.52 6.77
C LEU A 191 11.19 5.36 5.91
N VAL A 192 10.95 5.61 4.61
CA VAL A 192 10.53 4.57 3.66
C VAL A 192 11.55 3.44 3.57
N ALA A 193 12.85 3.77 3.48
CA ALA A 193 13.92 2.76 3.44
C ALA A 193 13.93 1.91 4.72
N GLY A 194 13.85 2.55 5.89
CA GLY A 194 13.80 1.85 7.19
C GLY A 194 12.61 0.92 7.33
N MET A 195 11.41 1.39 6.93
CA MET A 195 10.21 0.57 6.96
C MET A 195 10.31 -0.62 6.00
N MET A 196 10.78 -0.40 4.76
CA MET A 196 10.95 -1.48 3.79
C MET A 196 11.94 -2.53 4.26
N TRP A 197 13.05 -2.12 4.85
CA TRP A 197 14.04 -3.06 5.37
C TRP A 197 13.56 -3.79 6.63
N SER A 198 12.78 -3.15 7.49
CA SER A 198 12.17 -3.83 8.64
C SER A 198 11.20 -4.93 8.21
N VAL A 199 10.37 -4.67 7.21
CA VAL A 199 9.45 -5.66 6.63
C VAL A 199 10.21 -6.75 5.88
N ALA A 200 11.21 -6.40 5.06
CA ALA A 200 12.06 -7.36 4.37
C ALA A 200 12.76 -8.32 5.35
N TYR A 201 13.28 -7.79 6.46
CA TYR A 201 13.89 -8.59 7.52
C TYR A 201 12.89 -9.54 8.18
N GLY A 202 11.68 -9.04 8.52
CA GLY A 202 10.61 -9.85 9.10
C GLY A 202 10.21 -11.02 8.19
N LEU A 203 10.06 -10.76 6.89
CA LEU A 203 9.74 -11.80 5.90
C LEU A 203 10.87 -12.81 5.75
N ALA A 204 12.11 -12.35 5.66
CA ALA A 204 13.27 -13.24 5.54
C ALA A 204 13.44 -14.14 6.76
N LYS A 205 13.12 -13.65 7.96
CA LYS A 205 13.19 -14.42 9.20
C LYS A 205 12.07 -15.48 9.30
N GLY A 206 10.90 -15.22 8.74
CA GLY A 206 9.78 -16.17 8.73
C GLY A 206 9.91 -17.30 7.71
N ILE A 207 10.94 -17.28 6.86
CA ILE A 207 11.19 -18.36 5.89
C ILE A 207 11.76 -19.57 6.62
N GLY A 208 11.03 -20.70 6.57
CA GLY A 208 11.43 -21.96 7.24
C GLY A 208 10.85 -22.19 8.64
N ASP A 209 10.06 -21.25 9.17
CA ASP A 209 9.37 -21.39 10.46
C ASP A 209 7.91 -21.91 10.31
N VAL A 210 7.48 -22.33 9.10
CA VAL A 210 6.12 -22.83 8.81
C VAL A 210 6.12 -24.32 8.45
#